data_446c00afd107d2ffa0115ead53a89ba0
#
_entry.id   446c00afd107d2ffa0115ead53a89ba0
#
_cell.length_a   1.000
_cell.length_b   1.000
_cell.length_c   1.000
_cell.angle_alpha   90.00
_cell.angle_beta   90.00
_cell.angle_gamma   90.00
#
_symmetry.space_group_name_H-M   'P 1'
#
loop_
_entity.id
_entity.type
_entity.pdbx_description
1 polymer ?
#
loop_
_entity_poly.entity_id
_entity_poly.type
_entity_poly.pdbx_seq_one_letter_code
_entity_poly.pdbx_strand_id
1 'polypeptide(L)'
;MHIGLRGALARLALAGALAGAMPAQAQPAGAALERSVKAAFLYKFLGYADFPAGAFGDPAAPLVIGVAGSEEMAAELGRIVAGRSVNNRPVIVRPVRDGANPGALHMLFVAGADCSHAARVLRQAPAGPLLAVTECSGLPAGSVINFRIVEERVRFDVSLDAADKNNIKLSSRLLTVANHVSKGAP
;
A
#
# COMPACT_ATOMS: atom_id res chain seq x y z
N MET A 1 7.46 89.98 -5.31
CA MET A 1 6.74 89.75 -4.00
C MET A 1 6.31 88.31 -3.94
N HIS A 2 6.86 87.63 -3.04
CA HIS A 2 6.84 86.24 -2.61
C HIS A 2 5.57 85.45 -2.75
N ILE A 3 5.74 84.14 -2.90
CA ILE A 3 5.14 83.00 -2.15
C ILE A 3 5.21 81.77 -3.10
N GLY A 4 5.92 80.81 -2.90
CA GLY A 4 6.08 79.78 -1.94
C GLY A 4 5.18 78.59 -2.27
N LEU A 5 5.65 77.64 -3.15
CA LEU A 5 4.93 76.40 -3.49
C LEU A 5 5.58 75.20 -2.80
N ARG A 6 4.94 74.67 -1.76
CA ARG A 6 5.36 73.46 -1.10
C ARG A 6 4.73 72.25 -1.79
N GLY A 7 5.56 71.45 -2.40
CA GLY A 7 5.15 70.15 -3.01
C GLY A 7 4.94 69.07 -1.94
N ALA A 8 3.84 68.38 -2.01
CA ALA A 8 3.54 67.18 -1.22
C ALA A 8 3.92 65.95 -2.05
N LEU A 9 4.95 65.23 -1.62
CA LEU A 9 5.36 63.95 -2.18
C LEU A 9 4.46 62.84 -1.58
N ALA A 10 3.55 62.28 -2.35
CA ALA A 10 2.81 61.07 -2.03
C ALA A 10 3.72 59.85 -2.25
N ARG A 11 4.12 59.17 -1.19
CA ARG A 11 4.84 57.90 -1.27
C ARG A 11 3.79 56.78 -1.39
N LEU A 12 3.70 56.18 -2.59
CA LEU A 12 2.92 54.97 -2.82
C LEU A 12 3.75 53.77 -2.37
N ALA A 13 3.36 53.14 -1.25
CA ALA A 13 3.96 51.90 -0.75
C ALA A 13 3.33 50.71 -1.51
N LEU A 14 4.07 50.12 -2.45
CA LEU A 14 3.70 48.89 -3.13
C LEU A 14 4.05 47.71 -2.24
N ALA A 15 3.06 47.16 -1.52
CA ALA A 15 3.21 45.92 -0.77
C ALA A 15 3.15 44.74 -1.72
N GLY A 16 4.32 44.21 -2.09
CA GLY A 16 4.42 42.97 -2.85
C GLY A 16 4.10 41.76 -1.99
N ALA A 17 2.97 41.12 -2.23
CA ALA A 17 2.65 39.81 -1.67
C ALA A 17 3.53 38.75 -2.33
N LEU A 18 4.59 38.28 -1.67
CA LEU A 18 5.30 37.08 -2.04
C LEU A 18 4.40 35.87 -1.67
N ALA A 19 3.64 35.37 -2.64
CA ALA A 19 3.04 34.05 -2.54
C ALA A 19 4.18 33.01 -2.57
N GLY A 20 4.54 32.49 -1.40
CA GLY A 20 5.50 31.40 -1.27
C GLY A 20 4.95 30.14 -1.94
N ALA A 21 5.38 29.85 -3.14
CA ALA A 21 5.17 28.55 -3.77
C ALA A 21 5.95 27.52 -2.94
N MET A 22 5.26 26.70 -2.16
CA MET A 22 5.87 25.52 -1.52
C MET A 22 6.40 24.61 -2.64
N PRO A 23 7.69 24.20 -2.59
CA PRO A 23 8.19 23.23 -3.54
C PRO A 23 7.44 21.93 -3.33
N ALA A 24 6.66 21.51 -4.32
CA ALA A 24 6.16 20.13 -4.39
C ALA A 24 7.39 19.22 -4.38
N GLN A 25 7.59 18.45 -3.32
CA GLN A 25 8.69 17.50 -3.24
C GLN A 25 8.43 16.42 -4.31
N ALA A 26 9.12 16.52 -5.43
CA ALA A 26 9.14 15.49 -6.45
C ALA A 26 9.75 14.23 -5.81
N GLN A 27 8.93 13.21 -5.56
CA GLN A 27 9.44 11.90 -5.16
C GLN A 27 10.40 11.40 -6.25
N PRO A 28 11.55 10.81 -5.87
CA PRO A 28 12.48 10.29 -6.86
C PRO A 28 11.74 9.29 -7.77
N ALA A 29 11.93 9.43 -9.07
CA ALA A 29 11.22 8.62 -10.09
C ALA A 29 11.32 7.10 -9.83
N GLY A 30 12.41 6.64 -9.22
CA GLY A 30 12.62 5.24 -8.81
C GLY A 30 11.60 4.77 -7.77
N ALA A 31 11.32 5.57 -6.74
CA ALA A 31 10.36 5.19 -5.70
C ALA A 31 8.92 5.13 -6.23
N ALA A 32 8.57 6.01 -7.17
CA ALA A 32 7.26 5.98 -7.83
C ALA A 32 7.10 4.73 -8.71
N LEU A 33 8.15 4.37 -9.47
CA LEU A 33 8.16 3.16 -10.29
C LEU A 33 8.06 1.89 -9.41
N GLU A 34 8.85 1.81 -8.34
CA GLU A 34 8.82 0.70 -7.39
C GLU A 34 7.41 0.51 -6.81
N ARG A 35 6.78 1.61 -6.37
CA ARG A 35 5.40 1.59 -5.86
C ARG A 35 4.41 1.08 -6.90
N SER A 36 4.49 1.55 -8.14
CA SER A 36 3.60 1.08 -9.23
C SER A 36 3.78 -0.40 -9.51
N VAL A 37 5.01 -0.91 -9.50
CA VAL A 37 5.30 -2.33 -9.68
C VAL A 37 4.73 -3.15 -8.52
N LYS A 38 4.94 -2.74 -7.27
CA LYS A 38 4.37 -3.40 -6.09
C LYS A 38 2.84 -3.41 -6.13
N ALA A 39 2.21 -2.29 -6.49
CA ALA A 39 0.76 -2.20 -6.62
C ALA A 39 0.21 -3.16 -7.69
N ALA A 40 0.90 -3.29 -8.82
CA ALA A 40 0.53 -4.26 -9.85
C ALA A 40 0.66 -5.72 -9.35
N PHE A 41 1.70 -6.03 -8.57
CA PHE A 41 1.84 -7.34 -7.92
C PHE A 41 0.73 -7.62 -6.92
N LEU A 42 0.39 -6.65 -6.05
CA LEU A 42 -0.70 -6.79 -5.08
C LEU A 42 -2.02 -7.17 -5.76
N TYR A 43 -2.37 -6.48 -6.84
CA TYR A 43 -3.56 -6.85 -7.61
C TYR A 43 -3.47 -8.28 -8.17
N LYS A 44 -2.32 -8.66 -8.75
CA LYS A 44 -2.12 -9.98 -9.33
C LYS A 44 -2.14 -11.10 -8.28
N PHE A 45 -1.63 -10.87 -7.07
CA PHE A 45 -1.63 -11.87 -6.01
C PHE A 45 -3.03 -12.36 -5.66
N LEU A 46 -4.05 -11.51 -5.75
CA LEU A 46 -5.44 -11.92 -5.56
C LEU A 46 -5.89 -13.02 -6.52
N GLY A 47 -5.41 -13.01 -7.75
CA GLY A 47 -5.73 -14.03 -8.76
C GLY A 47 -4.96 -15.35 -8.58
N TYR A 48 -3.96 -15.36 -7.70
CA TYR A 48 -3.14 -16.54 -7.38
C TYR A 48 -3.35 -17.06 -5.96
N ALA A 49 -4.28 -16.45 -5.23
CA ALA A 49 -4.66 -16.86 -3.87
C ALA A 49 -6.09 -17.39 -3.88
N ASP A 50 -6.27 -18.61 -3.39
CA ASP A 50 -7.58 -19.21 -3.19
C ASP A 50 -8.01 -18.97 -1.75
N PHE A 51 -9.15 -18.31 -1.61
CA PHE A 51 -9.81 -18.05 -0.34
C PHE A 51 -10.88 -19.12 -0.09
N PRO A 52 -11.05 -19.62 1.13
CA PRO A 52 -12.11 -20.57 1.45
C PRO A 52 -13.49 -19.93 1.22
N ALA A 53 -14.50 -20.74 0.95
CA ALA A 53 -15.86 -20.26 0.67
C ALA A 53 -16.42 -19.34 1.77
N GLY A 54 -16.08 -19.61 3.04
CA GLY A 54 -16.50 -18.78 4.18
C GLY A 54 -15.79 -17.42 4.32
N ALA A 55 -14.81 -17.11 3.45
CA ALA A 55 -14.17 -15.80 3.42
C ALA A 55 -15.14 -14.68 2.95
N PHE A 56 -16.19 -15.06 2.26
CA PHE A 56 -17.14 -14.12 1.65
C PHE A 56 -18.53 -14.35 2.25
N GLY A 57 -19.09 -13.32 2.84
CA GLY A 57 -20.47 -13.38 3.38
C GLY A 57 -21.55 -13.42 2.30
N ASP A 58 -21.23 -12.94 1.09
CA ASP A 58 -22.15 -12.86 -0.06
C ASP A 58 -21.40 -13.25 -1.34
N PRO A 59 -22.02 -14.00 -2.27
CA PRO A 59 -21.43 -14.31 -3.58
C PRO A 59 -20.99 -13.07 -4.38
N ALA A 60 -21.66 -11.94 -4.21
CA ALA A 60 -21.33 -10.67 -4.87
C ALA A 60 -20.39 -9.77 -4.05
N ALA A 61 -20.05 -10.15 -2.82
CA ALA A 61 -19.18 -9.33 -1.97
C ALA A 61 -17.82 -9.06 -2.64
N PRO A 62 -17.31 -7.83 -2.58
CA PRO A 62 -16.03 -7.48 -3.19
C PRO A 62 -14.85 -8.14 -2.48
N LEU A 63 -13.75 -8.31 -3.20
CA LEU A 63 -12.43 -8.53 -2.64
C LEU A 63 -11.92 -7.19 -2.07
N VAL A 64 -11.61 -7.17 -0.79
CA VAL A 64 -11.17 -5.96 -0.09
C VAL A 64 -9.69 -6.04 0.20
N ILE A 65 -8.93 -5.05 -0.31
CA ILE A 65 -7.51 -4.86 -0.01
C ILE A 65 -7.38 -3.74 1.01
N GLY A 66 -6.85 -4.05 2.18
CA GLY A 66 -6.39 -3.05 3.15
C GLY A 66 -4.97 -2.61 2.85
N VAL A 67 -4.70 -1.32 2.98
CA VAL A 67 -3.34 -0.75 2.86
C VAL A 67 -3.03 0.03 4.12
N ALA A 68 -2.05 -0.41 4.89
CA ALA A 68 -1.54 0.26 6.07
C ALA A 68 -0.18 0.90 5.80
N GLY A 69 0.04 2.11 6.34
CA GLY A 69 1.34 2.77 6.32
C GLY A 69 1.69 3.55 5.05
N SER A 70 0.83 3.55 3.99
CA SER A 70 1.06 4.37 2.79
C SER A 70 -0.23 4.76 2.09
N GLU A 71 -0.56 6.05 2.13
CA GLU A 71 -1.70 6.60 1.38
C GLU A 71 -1.43 6.62 -0.13
N GLU A 72 -0.17 6.84 -0.53
CA GLU A 72 0.23 6.82 -1.94
C GLU A 72 0.07 5.43 -2.55
N MET A 73 0.39 4.37 -1.80
CA MET A 73 0.15 3.00 -2.24
C MET A 73 -1.34 2.70 -2.34
N ALA A 74 -2.14 3.15 -1.39
CA ALA A 74 -3.59 2.98 -1.44
C ALA A 74 -4.20 3.68 -2.65
N ALA A 75 -3.76 4.91 -2.96
CA ALA A 75 -4.19 5.65 -4.13
C ALA A 75 -3.75 4.99 -5.44
N GLU A 76 -2.48 4.53 -5.53
CA GLU A 76 -1.96 3.83 -6.71
C GLU A 76 -2.73 2.55 -6.99
N LEU A 77 -2.89 1.72 -5.95
CA LEU A 77 -3.63 0.46 -6.05
C LEU A 77 -5.10 0.70 -6.39
N GLY A 78 -5.73 1.75 -5.82
CA GLY A 78 -7.08 2.16 -6.15
C GLY A 78 -7.27 2.47 -7.64
N ARG A 79 -6.28 3.14 -8.27
CA ARG A 79 -6.28 3.39 -9.72
C ARG A 79 -6.16 2.10 -10.54
N ILE A 80 -5.30 1.18 -10.09
CA ILE A 80 -5.09 -0.10 -10.77
C ILE A 80 -6.35 -0.98 -10.73
N VAL A 81 -7.05 -1.04 -9.61
CA VAL A 81 -8.21 -1.94 -9.44
C VAL A 81 -9.54 -1.33 -9.92
N ALA A 82 -9.56 -0.05 -10.28
CA ALA A 82 -10.78 0.63 -10.70
C ALA A 82 -11.48 -0.12 -11.86
N GLY A 83 -12.73 -0.52 -11.63
CA GLY A 83 -13.53 -1.28 -12.60
C GLY A 83 -13.06 -2.71 -12.86
N ARG A 84 -12.10 -3.22 -12.09
CA ARG A 84 -11.57 -4.58 -12.26
C ARG A 84 -12.18 -5.56 -11.27
N SER A 85 -12.19 -6.81 -11.67
CA SER A 85 -12.63 -7.93 -10.84
C SER A 85 -11.61 -9.06 -10.85
N VAL A 86 -11.64 -9.89 -9.81
CA VAL A 86 -10.89 -11.14 -9.69
C VAL A 86 -11.90 -12.22 -9.31
N ASN A 87 -11.92 -13.32 -10.05
CA ASN A 87 -12.88 -14.42 -9.86
C ASN A 87 -14.34 -13.90 -9.77
N ASN A 88 -14.73 -13.02 -10.70
CA ASN A 88 -16.03 -12.35 -10.79
C ASN A 88 -16.41 -11.46 -9.58
N ARG A 89 -15.45 -11.12 -8.71
CA ARG A 89 -15.66 -10.21 -7.58
C ARG A 89 -15.00 -8.86 -7.84
N PRO A 90 -15.71 -7.76 -7.67
CA PRO A 90 -15.10 -6.43 -7.72
C PRO A 90 -13.98 -6.32 -6.70
N VAL A 91 -12.92 -5.59 -7.03
CA VAL A 91 -11.82 -5.32 -6.09
C VAL A 91 -11.93 -3.89 -5.60
N ILE A 92 -11.86 -3.72 -4.29
CA ILE A 92 -11.83 -2.39 -3.66
C ILE A 92 -10.63 -2.24 -2.73
N VAL A 93 -10.16 -1.00 -2.56
CA VAL A 93 -9.04 -0.67 -1.69
C VAL A 93 -9.52 0.20 -0.53
N ARG A 94 -9.04 -0.09 0.67
CA ARG A 94 -9.30 0.69 1.89
C ARG A 94 -7.98 1.07 2.56
N PRO A 95 -7.74 2.34 2.85
CA PRO A 95 -6.68 2.74 3.77
C PRO A 95 -6.98 2.19 5.17
N VAL A 96 -5.97 1.60 5.80
CA VAL A 96 -6.03 1.08 7.18
C VAL A 96 -5.19 1.98 8.06
N ARG A 97 -5.81 2.59 9.06
CA ARG A 97 -5.12 3.39 10.07
C ARG A 97 -4.74 2.52 11.26
N ASP A 98 -3.63 2.85 11.90
CA ASP A 98 -3.18 2.16 13.11
C ASP A 98 -4.27 2.23 14.20
N GLY A 99 -4.55 1.09 14.82
CA GLY A 99 -5.55 0.99 15.88
C GLY A 99 -7.02 1.03 15.43
N ALA A 100 -7.30 1.25 14.14
CA ALA A 100 -8.67 1.20 13.63
C ALA A 100 -9.06 -0.23 13.26
N ASN A 101 -10.33 -0.57 13.45
CA ASN A 101 -10.88 -1.81 12.92
C ASN A 101 -11.15 -1.65 11.41
N PRO A 102 -10.41 -2.30 10.53
CA PRO A 102 -10.59 -2.14 9.09
C PRO A 102 -11.82 -2.88 8.52
N GLY A 103 -12.56 -3.61 9.38
CA GLY A 103 -13.62 -4.52 8.93
C GLY A 103 -13.07 -5.75 8.20
N ALA A 104 -13.91 -6.43 7.44
CA ALA A 104 -13.49 -7.60 6.68
C ALA A 104 -12.46 -7.21 5.59
N LEU A 105 -11.32 -7.90 5.60
CA LEU A 105 -10.26 -7.78 4.60
C LEU A 105 -9.98 -9.17 4.01
N HIS A 106 -9.58 -9.20 2.75
CA HIS A 106 -9.10 -10.42 2.07
C HIS A 106 -7.60 -10.34 1.85
N MET A 107 -7.06 -9.13 1.64
CA MET A 107 -5.63 -8.86 1.62
C MET A 107 -5.34 -7.67 2.55
N LEU A 108 -4.21 -7.73 3.24
CA LEU A 108 -3.66 -6.59 3.97
C LEU A 108 -2.21 -6.38 3.55
N PHE A 109 -1.94 -5.25 2.94
CA PHE A 109 -0.59 -4.79 2.68
C PHE A 109 -0.16 -3.81 3.77
N VAL A 110 1.00 -4.09 4.37
CA VAL A 110 1.64 -3.21 5.36
C VAL A 110 2.91 -2.66 4.77
N ALA A 111 2.90 -1.35 4.50
CA ALA A 111 4.03 -0.62 3.96
C ALA A 111 5.08 -0.32 5.02
N GLY A 112 6.34 -0.22 4.59
CA GLY A 112 7.45 0.23 5.41
C GLY A 112 8.45 -0.88 5.78
N ALA A 113 9.68 -0.43 6.08
CA ALA A 113 10.82 -1.31 6.32
C ALA A 113 10.89 -1.90 7.74
N ASP A 114 10.03 -1.42 8.67
CA ASP A 114 10.01 -1.90 10.06
C ASP A 114 9.17 -3.17 10.22
N CYS A 115 9.84 -4.31 10.33
CA CYS A 115 9.20 -5.60 10.55
C CYS A 115 8.45 -5.70 11.89
N SER A 116 8.87 -4.96 12.92
CA SER A 116 8.20 -4.97 14.22
C SER A 116 6.85 -4.27 14.13
N HIS A 117 6.80 -3.14 13.39
CA HIS A 117 5.56 -2.46 13.07
C HIS A 117 4.65 -3.36 12.23
N ALA A 118 5.16 -3.96 11.15
CA ALA A 118 4.40 -4.86 10.30
C ALA A 118 3.80 -6.03 11.10
N ALA A 119 4.60 -6.70 11.95
CA ALA A 119 4.11 -7.78 12.79
C ALA A 119 3.03 -7.32 13.79
N ARG A 120 3.13 -6.10 14.32
CA ARG A 120 2.10 -5.53 15.22
C ARG A 120 0.79 -5.30 14.48
N VAL A 121 0.84 -4.70 13.29
CA VAL A 121 -0.34 -4.46 12.44
C VAL A 121 -1.01 -5.78 12.06
N LEU A 122 -0.23 -6.79 11.64
CA LEU A 122 -0.76 -8.12 11.30
C LEU A 122 -1.43 -8.82 12.48
N ARG A 123 -0.90 -8.68 13.70
CA ARG A 123 -1.56 -9.25 14.91
C ARG A 123 -2.88 -8.58 15.26
N GLN A 124 -3.08 -7.32 14.85
CA GLN A 124 -4.32 -6.57 15.06
C GLN A 124 -5.33 -6.74 13.91
N ALA A 125 -4.91 -7.41 12.83
CA ALA A 125 -5.79 -7.65 11.70
C ALA A 125 -6.98 -8.54 12.11
N PRO A 126 -8.14 -8.38 11.46
CA PRO A 126 -9.30 -9.22 11.71
C PRO A 126 -8.96 -10.70 11.56
N ALA A 127 -9.51 -11.52 12.45
CA ALA A 127 -9.39 -12.98 12.34
C ALA A 127 -10.11 -13.46 11.07
N GLY A 128 -9.47 -14.39 10.35
CA GLY A 128 -10.05 -14.97 9.14
C GLY A 128 -9.01 -15.20 8.05
N PRO A 129 -9.45 -15.70 6.89
CA PRO A 129 -8.59 -15.90 5.74
C PRO A 129 -8.07 -14.56 5.23
N LEU A 130 -6.77 -14.32 5.39
CA LEU A 130 -6.13 -13.06 5.07
C LEU A 130 -4.81 -13.28 4.32
N LEU A 131 -4.71 -12.75 3.11
CA LEU A 131 -3.44 -12.67 2.39
C LEU A 131 -2.63 -11.48 2.91
N ALA A 132 -1.79 -11.75 3.89
CA ALA A 132 -0.92 -10.75 4.51
C ALA A 132 0.32 -10.51 3.63
N VAL A 133 0.55 -9.26 3.24
CA VAL A 133 1.68 -8.85 2.40
C VAL A 133 2.44 -7.71 3.09
N THR A 134 3.76 -7.81 3.11
CA THR A 134 4.65 -6.83 3.75
C THR A 134 5.80 -6.43 2.82
N GLU A 135 6.62 -5.47 3.23
CA GLU A 135 7.81 -5.03 2.50
C GLU A 135 9.01 -4.71 3.41
N CYS A 136 9.04 -5.31 4.58
CA CYS A 136 10.12 -5.04 5.52
C CYS A 136 11.39 -5.87 5.22
N SER A 137 12.50 -5.56 5.88
CA SER A 137 13.81 -6.17 5.62
C SER A 137 13.91 -7.67 5.94
N GLY A 138 12.98 -8.22 6.73
CA GLY A 138 12.84 -9.65 7.03
C GLY A 138 11.50 -10.19 6.55
N LEU A 139 11.15 -11.40 7.01
CA LEU A 139 9.81 -11.97 6.84
C LEU A 139 9.13 -11.95 8.21
N PRO A 140 8.26 -10.97 8.50
CA PRO A 140 7.65 -10.85 9.82
C PRO A 140 6.64 -11.97 10.06
N ALA A 141 6.49 -12.35 11.31
CA ALA A 141 5.50 -13.37 11.70
C ALA A 141 4.09 -13.00 11.20
N GLY A 142 3.44 -13.94 10.53
CA GLY A 142 2.11 -13.76 9.95
C GLY A 142 2.09 -13.22 8.52
N SER A 143 3.23 -12.75 7.98
CA SER A 143 3.31 -12.35 6.57
C SER A 143 3.34 -13.58 5.66
N VAL A 144 2.44 -13.61 4.68
CA VAL A 144 2.38 -14.65 3.65
C VAL A 144 3.33 -14.34 2.50
N ILE A 145 3.37 -13.08 2.10
CA ILE A 145 4.24 -12.58 1.03
C ILE A 145 5.00 -11.37 1.56
N ASN A 146 6.30 -11.31 1.28
CA ASN A 146 7.10 -10.14 1.62
C ASN A 146 7.88 -9.64 0.40
N PHE A 147 7.67 -8.36 0.04
CA PHE A 147 8.43 -7.73 -1.02
C PHE A 147 9.90 -7.55 -0.64
N ARG A 148 10.76 -7.73 -1.62
CA ARG A 148 12.20 -7.54 -1.54
C ARG A 148 12.67 -6.73 -2.73
N ILE A 149 13.73 -5.96 -2.53
CA ILE A 149 14.49 -5.39 -3.65
C ILE A 149 15.75 -6.24 -3.81
N VAL A 150 15.87 -6.90 -4.95
CA VAL A 150 17.00 -7.73 -5.32
C VAL A 150 17.49 -7.24 -6.68
N GLU A 151 18.75 -6.84 -6.76
CA GLU A 151 19.36 -6.29 -8.00
C GLU A 151 18.48 -5.17 -8.61
N GLU A 152 18.06 -4.21 -7.78
CA GLU A 152 17.22 -3.06 -8.16
C GLU A 152 15.82 -3.44 -8.71
N ARG A 153 15.41 -4.69 -8.52
CA ARG A 153 14.11 -5.19 -8.98
C ARG A 153 13.24 -5.59 -7.81
N VAL A 154 11.94 -5.30 -7.95
CA VAL A 154 10.94 -5.80 -7.02
C VAL A 154 10.82 -7.31 -7.17
N ARG A 155 11.09 -8.04 -6.10
CA ARG A 155 10.90 -9.47 -5.92
C ARG A 155 10.02 -9.71 -4.71
N PHE A 156 9.68 -10.95 -4.44
CA PHE A 156 8.94 -11.30 -3.23
C PHE A 156 9.30 -12.70 -2.74
N ASP A 157 9.28 -12.85 -1.44
CA ASP A 157 9.42 -14.12 -0.74
C ASP A 157 8.03 -14.59 -0.27
N VAL A 158 7.84 -15.91 -0.14
CA VAL A 158 6.58 -16.54 0.27
C VAL A 158 6.80 -17.44 1.46
N SER A 159 5.90 -17.35 2.45
CA SER A 159 5.81 -18.28 3.57
C SER A 159 4.57 -19.17 3.41
N LEU A 160 4.78 -20.46 3.14
CA LEU A 160 3.70 -21.42 3.04
C LEU A 160 3.06 -21.70 4.40
N ASP A 161 3.85 -21.68 5.49
CA ASP A 161 3.30 -21.86 6.84
C ASP A 161 2.36 -20.71 7.25
N ALA A 162 2.71 -19.47 6.86
CA ALA A 162 1.82 -18.34 7.09
C ALA A 162 0.56 -18.41 6.22
N ALA A 163 0.69 -18.88 4.97
CA ALA A 163 -0.46 -19.12 4.11
C ALA A 163 -1.41 -20.17 4.71
N ASP A 164 -0.87 -21.30 5.16
CA ASP A 164 -1.64 -22.38 5.77
C ASP A 164 -2.33 -21.91 7.07
N LYS A 165 -1.62 -21.18 7.95
CA LYS A 165 -2.18 -20.60 9.18
C LYS A 165 -3.30 -19.60 8.90
N ASN A 166 -3.21 -18.86 7.81
CA ASN A 166 -4.22 -17.91 7.35
C ASN A 166 -5.31 -18.56 6.49
N ASN A 167 -5.28 -19.88 6.35
CA ASN A 167 -6.21 -20.64 5.50
C ASN A 167 -6.29 -20.11 4.06
N ILE A 168 -5.14 -19.75 3.48
CA ILE A 168 -4.98 -19.29 2.09
C ILE A 168 -4.18 -20.34 1.33
N LYS A 169 -4.68 -20.77 0.18
CA LYS A 169 -3.92 -21.60 -0.74
C LYS A 169 -3.31 -20.75 -1.84
N LEU A 170 -2.03 -20.95 -2.11
CA LEU A 170 -1.31 -20.23 -3.14
C LEU A 170 -1.11 -21.11 -4.38
N SER A 171 -1.35 -20.55 -5.55
CA SER A 171 -1.12 -21.23 -6.83
C SER A 171 0.36 -21.56 -7.02
N SER A 172 0.67 -22.73 -7.55
CA SER A 172 2.03 -23.13 -7.92
C SER A 172 2.69 -22.12 -8.89
N ARG A 173 1.89 -21.47 -9.75
CA ARG A 173 2.40 -20.43 -10.65
C ARG A 173 2.99 -19.22 -9.90
N LEU A 174 2.39 -18.85 -8.77
CA LEU A 174 2.95 -17.79 -7.91
C LEU A 174 4.27 -18.23 -7.31
N LEU A 175 4.32 -19.47 -6.81
CA LEU A 175 5.51 -20.02 -6.16
C LEU A 175 6.71 -20.14 -7.12
N THR A 176 6.45 -20.44 -8.39
CA THR A 176 7.51 -20.56 -9.42
C THR A 176 8.23 -19.22 -9.69
N VAL A 177 7.55 -18.08 -9.49
CA VAL A 177 8.12 -16.75 -9.74
C VAL A 177 8.57 -16.03 -8.46
N ALA A 178 8.37 -16.66 -7.31
CA ALA A 178 8.87 -16.14 -6.03
C ALA A 178 10.41 -16.18 -6.00
N ASN A 179 11.02 -15.21 -5.33
CA ASN A 179 12.45 -15.19 -5.08
C ASN A 179 12.87 -16.28 -4.10
N HIS A 180 12.06 -16.48 -3.06
CA HIS A 180 12.27 -17.55 -2.08
C HIS A 180 10.91 -18.07 -1.59
N VAL A 181 10.82 -19.39 -1.38
CA VAL A 181 9.63 -20.03 -0.77
C VAL A 181 10.10 -20.79 0.45
N SER A 182 9.59 -20.41 1.62
CA SER A 182 9.83 -21.11 2.89
C SER A 182 8.65 -22.02 3.25
N LYS A 183 8.98 -23.23 3.70
CA LYS A 183 8.06 -24.18 4.30
C LYS A 183 8.77 -24.81 5.52
N GLY A 184 8.19 -24.65 6.69
CA GLY A 184 8.81 -24.98 7.97
C GLY A 184 9.23 -23.71 8.70
N ALA A 185 9.07 -23.70 10.03
CA ALA A 185 9.58 -22.61 10.85
C ALA A 185 11.12 -22.58 10.75
N PRO A 186 11.75 -21.40 10.74
CA PRO A 186 13.17 -21.30 11.00
C PRO A 186 13.46 -21.75 12.42
#